data_a2d2ee3cc0641838f00e1f3947f022ab
#
_entry.id   a2d2ee3cc0641838f00e1f3947f022ab
#
_cell.length_a   1.000
_cell.length_b   1.000
_cell.length_c   1.000
_cell.angle_alpha   90.00
_cell.angle_beta   90.00
_cell.angle_gamma   90.00
#
_symmetry.space_group_name_H-M   'P 1'
#
loop_
_entity.id
_entity.type
_entity.pdbx_description
1 polymer ?
#
loop_
_entity_poly.entity_id
_entity_poly.type
_entity_poly.pdbx_seq_one_letter_code
_entity_poly.pdbx_strand_id
1 'polypeptide(L)'
;NETKLAFTNTTATGNELWILDLPTATAKKLTDAVLNANLGNPITWYKNSSEMLIKVIPANRRALIDAAKAIPTGPIVSSAEEGVVSQNRTYQDLLKNKTDEANFETIVTSELYTIDLNGTKKLFKKADLYSNEIFSPDGNYILLTTIQKPFSYLVPLSRFPMKTIAYTTEGKEVKLVNDVALSEVMPKGFMAVREGKRSMSWRSDKPATLFFVEALDGGDPAKSVEKRDALYTWEAPFTNQPELLTKTTQRFGGIAWGDDETAIVYDQWYDTRNIKTYLFNPSKKSELVTIWDRNYQDIYSDPGDFQTKKNAFGRYTLQKEKNKLYLIGEGHTKEGQFPFIEKKKQIGATISS
;
A
#
# COMPACT_ATOMS: atom_id res chain seq x y z
N ASN A 1 0.55 14.44 18.25
CA ASN A 1 0.31 15.80 18.73
C ASN A 1 0.87 16.89 17.79
N GLU A 2 1.47 16.51 16.66
CA GLU A 2 2.01 17.39 15.61
C GLU A 2 2.99 18.49 16.13
N THR A 3 3.70 18.21 17.22
CA THR A 3 4.71 19.12 17.77
C THR A 3 6.14 18.73 17.40
N LYS A 4 6.31 17.56 16.76
CA LYS A 4 7.62 17.05 16.37
C LYS A 4 7.58 16.49 14.95
N LEU A 5 8.67 16.71 14.22
CA LEU A 5 8.89 16.16 12.88
C LEU A 5 10.14 15.29 12.90
N ALA A 6 10.01 14.01 12.53
CA ALA A 6 11.15 13.15 12.26
C ALA A 6 11.53 13.24 10.78
N PHE A 7 12.82 13.33 10.48
CA PHE A 7 13.33 13.41 9.12
C PHE A 7 14.69 12.74 8.99
N THR A 8 15.07 12.40 7.79
CA THR A 8 16.39 11.87 7.46
C THR A 8 17.32 12.98 7.02
N ASN A 9 18.57 12.95 7.48
CA ASN A 9 19.66 13.76 6.96
C ASN A 9 20.63 12.85 6.21
N THR A 10 20.82 13.08 4.91
CA THR A 10 21.74 12.31 4.10
C THR A 10 23.14 12.89 4.19
N THR A 11 24.09 12.05 4.56
CA THR A 11 25.51 12.37 4.68
C THR A 11 26.32 11.60 3.64
N ALA A 12 27.62 11.85 3.58
CA ALA A 12 28.53 11.08 2.72
C ALA A 12 28.61 9.57 3.08
N THR A 13 28.24 9.20 4.33
CA THR A 13 28.34 7.83 4.83
C THR A 13 27.00 7.11 4.98
N GLY A 14 25.88 7.81 4.79
CA GLY A 14 24.53 7.22 4.89
C GLY A 14 23.48 8.20 5.43
N ASN A 15 22.39 7.66 5.93
CA ASN A 15 21.24 8.43 6.40
C ASN A 15 21.15 8.40 7.93
N GLU A 16 21.08 9.58 8.52
CA GLU A 16 20.86 9.81 9.95
C GLU A 16 19.37 10.03 10.24
N LEU A 17 18.92 9.70 11.44
CA LEU A 17 17.62 10.14 11.98
C LEU A 17 17.79 11.41 12.78
N TRP A 18 16.97 12.41 12.44
CA TRP A 18 16.86 13.66 13.17
C TRP A 18 15.41 13.91 13.59
N ILE A 19 15.24 14.65 14.67
CA ILE A 19 13.95 15.14 15.13
C ILE A 19 13.98 16.65 15.30
N LEU A 20 12.96 17.32 14.77
CA LEU A 20 12.71 18.74 14.93
C LEU A 20 11.58 18.94 15.94
N ASP A 21 11.83 19.70 16.97
CA ASP A 21 10.80 20.22 17.85
C ASP A 21 10.24 21.51 17.24
N LEU A 22 8.98 21.48 16.80
CA LEU A 22 8.36 22.59 16.08
C LEU A 22 8.16 23.85 16.94
N PRO A 23 7.70 23.76 18.21
CA PRO A 23 7.56 24.92 19.08
C PRO A 23 8.86 25.70 19.33
N THR A 24 9.99 25.01 19.45
CA THR A 24 11.30 25.62 19.72
C THR A 24 12.16 25.79 18.50
N ALA A 25 11.73 25.26 17.33
CA ALA A 25 12.50 25.21 16.09
C ALA A 25 13.90 24.59 16.27
N THR A 26 14.03 23.61 17.20
CA THR A 26 15.32 23.01 17.56
C THR A 26 15.40 21.58 16.97
N ALA A 27 16.45 21.31 16.21
CA ALA A 27 16.71 19.97 15.66
C ALA A 27 17.75 19.21 16.49
N LYS A 28 17.51 17.92 16.68
CA LYS A 28 18.42 17.00 17.41
C LYS A 28 18.66 15.74 16.58
N LYS A 29 19.91 15.33 16.46
CA LYS A 29 20.29 14.03 15.90
C LYS A 29 19.94 12.92 16.88
N LEU A 30 19.29 11.85 16.41
CA LEU A 30 18.95 10.67 17.20
C LEU A 30 19.81 9.45 16.87
N THR A 31 20.31 9.33 15.63
CA THR A 31 21.18 8.21 15.23
C THR A 31 22.37 8.71 14.41
N ASP A 32 23.43 7.93 14.36
CA ASP A 32 24.45 8.05 13.32
C ASP A 32 23.86 7.64 11.96
N ALA A 33 24.68 7.67 10.90
CA ALA A 33 24.30 7.36 9.53
C ALA A 33 24.05 5.85 9.30
N VAL A 34 23.06 5.29 10.00
CA VAL A 34 22.75 3.86 10.06
C VAL A 34 21.38 3.49 9.49
N LEU A 35 20.56 4.46 9.10
CA LEU A 35 19.24 4.16 8.54
C LEU A 35 19.34 3.51 7.17
N ASN A 36 18.55 2.46 6.95
CA ASN A 36 18.37 1.86 5.64
C ASN A 36 17.14 2.46 4.93
N ALA A 37 17.38 3.43 4.07
CA ALA A 37 16.36 4.12 3.28
C ALA A 37 16.24 3.57 1.83
N ASN A 38 16.82 2.40 1.54
CA ASN A 38 16.82 1.86 0.19
C ASN A 38 15.47 1.27 -0.24
N LEU A 39 14.62 0.88 0.71
CA LEU A 39 13.32 0.28 0.41
C LEU A 39 12.25 0.80 1.38
N GLY A 40 11.29 1.56 0.82
CA GLY A 40 10.21 2.18 1.59
C GLY A 40 10.68 3.28 2.56
N ASN A 41 9.81 3.67 3.48
CA ASN A 41 10.14 4.70 4.48
C ASN A 41 10.95 4.07 5.62
N PRO A 42 12.12 4.60 6.00
CA PRO A 42 12.91 4.07 7.09
C PRO A 42 12.42 4.48 8.49
N ILE A 43 11.39 5.31 8.60
CA ILE A 43 10.88 5.86 9.86
C ILE A 43 9.36 5.74 9.90
N THR A 44 8.82 5.11 10.93
CA THR A 44 7.36 5.03 11.15
C THR A 44 7.04 5.34 12.60
N TRP A 45 6.21 6.36 12.84
CA TRP A 45 5.82 6.76 14.19
C TRP A 45 4.87 5.74 14.84
N TYR A 46 5.13 5.45 16.13
CA TYR A 46 4.13 4.85 17.00
C TYR A 46 3.03 5.87 17.31
N LYS A 47 1.84 5.38 17.60
CA LYS A 47 0.68 6.24 17.92
C LYS A 47 0.88 7.09 19.16
N ASN A 48 1.73 6.64 20.10
CA ASN A 48 2.06 7.39 21.32
C ASN A 48 2.84 8.68 21.04
N SER A 49 3.34 8.92 19.83
CA SER A 49 4.15 10.08 19.43
C SER A 49 5.45 10.27 20.23
N SER A 50 5.89 9.26 20.96
CA SER A 50 7.11 9.26 21.76
C SER A 50 8.17 8.27 21.27
N GLU A 51 7.78 7.37 20.36
CA GLU A 51 8.65 6.35 19.80
C GLU A 51 8.44 6.23 18.28
N MET A 52 9.46 5.73 17.62
CA MET A 52 9.45 5.41 16.18
C MET A 52 9.97 3.99 15.96
N LEU A 53 9.43 3.32 14.96
CA LEU A 53 10.03 2.14 14.37
C LEU A 53 10.96 2.60 13.25
N ILE A 54 12.21 2.12 13.24
CA ILE A 54 13.22 2.51 12.25
C ILE A 54 13.86 1.29 11.60
N LYS A 55 14.19 1.42 10.32
CA LYS A 55 15.01 0.46 9.58
C LYS A 55 16.49 0.81 9.72
N VAL A 56 17.26 -0.13 10.23
CA VAL A 56 18.70 0.07 10.48
C VAL A 56 19.49 -0.92 9.62
N ILE A 57 20.58 -0.45 9.05
CA ILE A 57 21.57 -1.30 8.34
C ILE A 57 22.19 -2.25 9.38
N PRO A 58 22.16 -3.58 9.17
CA PRO A 58 22.81 -4.52 10.08
C PRO A 58 24.29 -4.22 10.25
N ALA A 59 24.80 -4.25 11.48
CA ALA A 59 26.21 -3.94 11.76
C ALA A 59 27.19 -4.87 11.05
N ASN A 60 26.77 -6.11 10.76
CA ASN A 60 27.54 -7.12 10.05
C ASN A 60 27.22 -7.17 8.54
N ARG A 61 26.62 -6.10 7.98
CA ARG A 61 26.31 -6.02 6.55
C ARG A 61 27.56 -6.28 5.71
N ARG A 62 27.44 -7.20 4.74
CA ARG A 62 28.51 -7.51 3.81
C ARG A 62 28.81 -6.32 2.90
N ALA A 63 30.06 -6.22 2.44
CA ALA A 63 30.41 -5.30 1.37
C ALA A 63 29.67 -5.70 0.08
N LEU A 64 29.32 -4.71 -0.73
CA LEU A 64 28.75 -4.97 -2.05
C LEU A 64 29.80 -5.59 -2.96
N ILE A 65 29.38 -6.52 -3.78
CA ILE A 65 30.21 -7.14 -4.80
C ILE A 65 30.40 -6.13 -5.93
N ASP A 66 31.64 -5.78 -6.23
CA ASP A 66 31.98 -4.96 -7.39
C ASP A 66 31.82 -5.79 -8.67
N ALA A 67 30.77 -5.51 -9.45
CA ALA A 67 30.46 -6.25 -10.67
C ALA A 67 31.59 -6.19 -11.72
N ALA A 68 32.41 -5.13 -11.70
CA ALA A 68 33.57 -5.00 -12.61
C ALA A 68 34.73 -5.95 -12.26
N LYS A 69 34.77 -6.41 -11.00
CA LYS A 69 35.79 -7.34 -10.48
C LYS A 69 35.24 -8.75 -10.24
N ALA A 70 33.93 -8.94 -10.38
CA ALA A 70 33.32 -10.24 -10.18
C ALA A 70 33.68 -11.20 -11.33
N ILE A 71 33.95 -12.46 -10.99
CA ILE A 71 34.12 -13.50 -11.99
C ILE A 71 32.78 -13.69 -12.71
N PRO A 72 32.74 -13.56 -14.06
CA PRO A 72 31.49 -13.79 -14.78
C PRO A 72 30.97 -15.22 -14.53
N THR A 73 29.72 -15.33 -14.08
CA THR A 73 29.09 -16.64 -13.81
C THR A 73 28.61 -17.36 -15.08
N GLY A 74 29.02 -16.86 -16.26
CA GLY A 74 28.55 -17.35 -17.56
C GLY A 74 27.16 -16.79 -17.96
N PRO A 75 26.71 -17.08 -19.17
CA PRO A 75 25.40 -16.63 -19.64
C PRO A 75 24.29 -17.31 -18.83
N ILE A 76 23.32 -16.54 -18.41
CA ILE A 76 22.06 -17.07 -17.86
C ILE A 76 21.23 -17.50 -19.06
N VAL A 77 21.10 -18.81 -19.25
CA VAL A 77 20.18 -19.36 -20.26
C VAL A 77 18.82 -19.53 -19.61
N SER A 78 17.87 -18.66 -19.94
CA SER A 78 16.46 -18.91 -19.70
C SER A 78 15.90 -19.62 -20.92
N SER A 79 15.49 -20.88 -20.77
CA SER A 79 14.67 -21.55 -21.79
C SER A 79 13.21 -21.23 -21.53
N ALA A 80 12.50 -20.68 -22.51
CA ALA A 80 11.04 -20.72 -22.47
C ALA A 80 10.62 -22.19 -22.69
N GLU A 81 9.79 -22.74 -21.81
CA GLU A 81 9.16 -24.03 -22.04
C GLU A 81 8.26 -23.91 -23.29
N GLU A 82 8.31 -24.95 -24.14
CA GLU A 82 7.53 -25.00 -25.38
C GLU A 82 6.02 -24.85 -25.05
N GLY A 83 5.36 -23.85 -25.64
CA GLY A 83 3.95 -23.54 -25.36
C GLY A 83 3.70 -22.47 -24.27
N VAL A 84 4.72 -21.99 -23.56
CA VAL A 84 4.58 -20.86 -22.63
C VAL A 84 4.67 -19.56 -23.41
N VAL A 85 3.54 -18.85 -23.50
CA VAL A 85 3.48 -17.53 -24.15
C VAL A 85 4.15 -16.51 -23.23
N SER A 86 5.32 -16.00 -23.64
CA SER A 86 6.01 -14.93 -22.93
C SER A 86 5.13 -13.68 -22.86
N GLN A 87 5.21 -12.95 -21.74
CA GLN A 87 4.53 -11.66 -21.62
C GLN A 87 5.15 -10.65 -22.58
N ASN A 88 4.32 -9.91 -23.32
CA ASN A 88 4.75 -8.83 -24.22
C ASN A 88 5.14 -7.54 -23.46
N ARG A 89 5.54 -7.65 -22.20
CA ARG A 89 5.98 -6.48 -21.42
C ARG A 89 7.49 -6.55 -21.17
N THR A 90 8.18 -5.52 -21.65
CA THR A 90 9.58 -5.29 -21.32
C THR A 90 9.64 -4.46 -20.04
N TYR A 91 10.39 -4.91 -19.07
CA TYR A 91 10.66 -4.17 -17.83
C TYR A 91 12.09 -3.64 -17.88
N GLN A 92 12.28 -2.45 -17.32
CA GLN A 92 13.60 -1.84 -17.09
C GLN A 92 14.08 -2.17 -15.68
N ASP A 93 15.39 -2.02 -15.45
CA ASP A 93 16.03 -2.09 -14.13
C ASP A 93 15.78 -3.39 -13.35
N LEU A 94 15.72 -4.53 -14.06
CA LEU A 94 15.61 -5.85 -13.46
C LEU A 94 17.00 -6.32 -12.94
N LEU A 95 16.97 -7.26 -12.01
CA LEU A 95 18.16 -8.05 -11.66
C LEU A 95 18.64 -8.80 -12.92
N LYS A 96 19.95 -8.82 -13.16
CA LYS A 96 20.54 -9.39 -14.38
C LYS A 96 21.30 -10.69 -14.14
N ASN A 97 21.79 -10.89 -12.92
CA ASN A 97 22.68 -12.00 -12.60
C ASN A 97 22.74 -12.23 -11.07
N LYS A 98 23.49 -13.24 -10.65
CA LYS A 98 23.68 -13.60 -9.24
C LYS A 98 24.38 -12.52 -8.41
N THR A 99 25.22 -11.70 -9.02
CA THR A 99 25.87 -10.57 -8.35
C THR A 99 24.85 -9.48 -8.01
N ASP A 100 23.97 -9.14 -8.97
CA ASP A 100 22.86 -8.18 -8.74
C ASP A 100 21.92 -8.71 -7.66
N GLU A 101 21.59 -10.01 -7.69
CA GLU A 101 20.75 -10.67 -6.68
C GLU A 101 21.37 -10.56 -5.28
N ALA A 102 22.66 -10.89 -5.14
CA ALA A 102 23.37 -10.81 -3.86
C ALA A 102 23.51 -9.36 -3.35
N ASN A 103 23.78 -8.42 -4.25
CA ASN A 103 23.84 -7.00 -3.91
C ASN A 103 22.45 -6.45 -3.51
N PHE A 104 21.40 -6.81 -4.24
CA PHE A 104 20.03 -6.45 -3.89
C PHE A 104 19.68 -6.93 -2.48
N GLU A 105 19.89 -8.22 -2.18
CA GLU A 105 19.66 -8.76 -0.85
C GLU A 105 20.44 -7.99 0.22
N THR A 106 21.71 -7.71 -0.03
CA THR A 106 22.59 -6.96 0.89
C THR A 106 22.09 -5.53 1.13
N ILE A 107 21.63 -4.82 0.07
CA ILE A 107 21.18 -3.43 0.13
C ILE A 107 19.87 -3.32 0.89
N VAL A 108 18.91 -4.21 0.65
CA VAL A 108 17.56 -4.11 1.21
C VAL A 108 17.40 -4.74 2.60
N THR A 109 18.34 -5.60 3.02
CA THR A 109 18.31 -6.20 4.36
C THR A 109 18.40 -5.12 5.45
N SER A 110 17.45 -5.15 6.38
CA SER A 110 17.36 -4.23 7.50
C SER A 110 17.06 -4.96 8.79
N GLU A 111 17.54 -4.45 9.91
CA GLU A 111 16.99 -4.74 11.24
C GLU A 111 15.96 -3.68 11.60
N LEU A 112 14.91 -4.06 12.32
CA LEU A 112 13.93 -3.09 12.85
C LEU A 112 14.24 -2.81 14.32
N TYR A 113 14.30 -1.51 14.64
CA TYR A 113 14.47 -1.04 16.02
C TYR A 113 13.32 -0.10 16.40
N THR A 114 12.89 -0.17 17.63
CA THR A 114 12.16 0.95 18.27
C THR A 114 13.19 1.96 18.78
N ILE A 115 12.90 3.24 18.62
CA ILE A 115 13.76 4.34 19.13
C ILE A 115 12.88 5.39 19.80
N ASP A 116 13.29 5.85 20.99
CA ASP A 116 12.62 6.94 21.69
C ASP A 116 13.17 8.32 21.27
N LEU A 117 12.59 9.40 21.79
CA LEU A 117 13.01 10.77 21.51
C LEU A 117 14.37 11.15 22.13
N ASN A 118 14.94 10.29 22.97
CA ASN A 118 16.28 10.47 23.56
C ASN A 118 17.36 9.80 22.70
N GLY A 119 16.96 8.92 21.77
CA GLY A 119 17.86 8.14 20.93
C GLY A 119 18.14 6.73 21.49
N THR A 120 17.43 6.32 22.56
CA THR A 120 17.52 4.95 23.07
C THR A 120 16.83 4.01 22.13
N LYS A 121 17.56 3.03 21.61
CA LYS A 121 17.01 2.05 20.65
C LYS A 121 17.00 0.64 21.22
N LYS A 122 15.95 -0.12 20.87
CA LYS A 122 15.75 -1.53 21.23
C LYS A 122 15.45 -2.32 19.96
N LEU A 123 16.10 -3.48 19.79
CA LEU A 123 15.82 -4.37 18.68
C LEU A 123 14.35 -4.84 18.74
N PHE A 124 13.62 -4.57 17.67
CA PHE A 124 12.24 -5.02 17.49
C PHE A 124 12.16 -6.31 16.68
N LYS A 125 12.89 -6.36 15.55
CA LYS A 125 13.01 -7.55 14.70
C LYS A 125 14.41 -7.70 14.14
N LYS A 126 14.85 -8.96 14.03
CA LYS A 126 16.14 -9.33 13.41
C LYS A 126 16.15 -8.95 11.92
N ALA A 127 17.33 -9.01 11.33
CA ALA A 127 17.57 -8.70 9.92
C ALA A 127 16.68 -9.54 8.99
N ASP A 128 15.96 -8.87 8.09
CA ASP A 128 15.15 -9.45 7.02
C ASP A 128 14.96 -8.39 5.90
N LEU A 129 14.28 -8.76 4.82
CA LEU A 129 14.03 -7.90 3.65
C LEU A 129 12.71 -7.14 3.82
N TYR A 130 12.64 -6.26 4.81
CA TYR A 130 11.43 -5.49 5.13
C TYR A 130 11.12 -4.48 4.02
N SER A 131 9.93 -4.60 3.42
CA SER A 131 9.45 -3.72 2.36
C SER A 131 8.39 -2.73 2.82
N ASN A 132 7.59 -3.07 3.85
CA ASN A 132 6.50 -2.23 4.31
C ASN A 132 6.17 -2.48 5.79
N GLU A 133 5.98 -1.41 6.56
CA GLU A 133 5.67 -1.42 7.98
C GLU A 133 4.50 -0.46 8.25
N ILE A 134 3.30 -1.00 8.55
CA ILE A 134 2.08 -0.21 8.69
C ILE A 134 1.37 -0.51 10.00
N PHE A 135 1.29 0.48 10.89
CA PHE A 135 0.52 0.38 12.12
C PHE A 135 -0.99 0.42 11.86
N SER A 136 -1.74 -0.37 12.64
CA SER A 136 -3.20 -0.25 12.70
C SER A 136 -3.61 1.14 13.17
N PRO A 137 -4.83 1.62 12.84
CA PRO A 137 -5.28 2.93 13.27
C PRO A 137 -5.30 3.13 14.78
N ASP A 138 -5.60 2.10 15.56
CA ASP A 138 -5.53 2.13 17.03
C ASP A 138 -4.11 2.06 17.59
N GLY A 139 -3.12 1.67 16.75
CA GLY A 139 -1.72 1.54 17.14
C GLY A 139 -1.38 0.26 17.90
N ASN A 140 -2.27 -0.72 17.98
CA ASN A 140 -2.04 -1.97 18.75
C ASN A 140 -1.37 -3.06 17.91
N TYR A 141 -1.45 -2.97 16.59
CA TYR A 141 -0.88 -3.95 15.67
C TYR A 141 0.00 -3.27 14.63
N ILE A 142 0.93 -4.03 14.08
CA ILE A 142 1.73 -3.64 12.93
C ILE A 142 1.73 -4.76 11.89
N LEU A 143 1.53 -4.40 10.62
CA LEU A 143 1.82 -5.28 9.49
C LEU A 143 3.26 -5.10 9.09
N LEU A 144 4.01 -6.21 9.06
CA LEU A 144 5.32 -6.26 8.47
C LEU A 144 5.26 -7.09 7.20
N THR A 145 5.68 -6.50 6.09
CA THR A 145 5.81 -7.22 4.81
C THR A 145 7.28 -7.41 4.50
N THR A 146 7.64 -8.66 4.23
CA THR A 146 9.00 -9.04 3.83
C THR A 146 9.02 -9.63 2.43
N ILE A 147 10.06 -9.31 1.67
CA ILE A 147 10.35 -9.94 0.38
C ILE A 147 10.92 -11.32 0.65
N GLN A 148 10.48 -12.30 -0.13
CA GLN A 148 10.92 -13.69 -0.02
C GLN A 148 11.70 -14.12 -1.28
N LYS A 149 12.43 -15.22 -1.17
CA LYS A 149 13.04 -15.90 -2.32
C LYS A 149 12.05 -16.92 -2.93
N PRO A 150 12.23 -17.29 -4.22
CA PRO A 150 13.27 -16.84 -5.13
C PRO A 150 12.99 -15.42 -5.69
N PHE A 151 14.07 -14.66 -5.97
CA PHE A 151 13.95 -13.43 -6.76
C PHE A 151 13.86 -13.77 -8.26
N SER A 152 13.49 -12.79 -9.07
CA SER A 152 13.33 -12.98 -10.52
C SER A 152 14.22 -12.03 -11.31
N TYR A 153 14.66 -12.49 -12.48
CA TYR A 153 15.32 -11.66 -13.49
C TYR A 153 14.37 -11.25 -14.62
N LEU A 154 13.10 -11.69 -14.55
CA LEU A 154 12.09 -11.50 -15.60
C LEU A 154 11.04 -10.46 -15.23
N VAL A 155 10.86 -10.18 -13.95
CA VAL A 155 9.80 -9.32 -13.44
C VAL A 155 10.30 -8.35 -12.37
N PRO A 156 9.64 -7.19 -12.19
CA PRO A 156 10.01 -6.19 -11.19
C PRO A 156 9.71 -6.66 -9.77
N LEU A 157 10.31 -5.99 -8.79
CA LEU A 157 10.15 -6.22 -7.35
C LEU A 157 8.70 -6.38 -6.89
N SER A 158 7.75 -5.64 -7.49
CA SER A 158 6.32 -5.72 -7.15
C SER A 158 5.68 -7.08 -7.43
N ARG A 159 6.39 -7.96 -8.14
CA ARG A 159 5.95 -9.33 -8.46
C ARG A 159 6.76 -10.41 -7.72
N PHE A 160 7.71 -10.03 -6.88
CA PHE A 160 8.46 -10.97 -6.05
C PHE A 160 7.56 -11.60 -4.99
N PRO A 161 7.93 -12.78 -4.47
CA PRO A 161 7.23 -13.38 -3.34
C PRO A 161 7.28 -12.46 -2.13
N MET A 162 6.17 -12.33 -1.42
CA MET A 162 6.08 -11.49 -0.23
C MET A 162 5.24 -12.15 0.84
N LYS A 163 5.67 -12.02 2.09
CA LYS A 163 4.88 -12.40 3.27
C LYS A 163 4.51 -11.18 4.07
N THR A 164 3.24 -11.09 4.45
CA THR A 164 2.75 -10.05 5.37
C THR A 164 2.25 -10.73 6.63
N ILE A 165 2.86 -10.38 7.74
CA ILE A 165 2.52 -10.91 9.06
C ILE A 165 2.06 -9.74 9.94
N ALA A 166 0.97 -9.95 10.66
CA ALA A 166 0.51 -9.05 11.71
C ALA A 166 1.23 -9.38 13.02
N TYR A 167 1.76 -8.38 13.67
CA TYR A 167 2.40 -8.44 14.99
C TYR A 167 1.70 -7.50 15.96
N THR A 168 1.81 -7.77 17.27
CA THR A 168 1.54 -6.75 18.28
C THR A 168 2.67 -5.69 18.27
N THR A 169 2.44 -4.55 18.89
CA THR A 169 3.47 -3.49 19.02
C THR A 169 4.66 -3.88 19.87
N GLU A 170 4.55 -4.95 20.68
CA GLU A 170 5.66 -5.56 21.42
C GLU A 170 6.46 -6.58 20.57
N GLY A 171 6.01 -6.83 19.33
CA GLY A 171 6.68 -7.73 18.40
C GLY A 171 6.25 -9.19 18.47
N LYS A 172 5.16 -9.54 19.19
CA LYS A 172 4.60 -10.91 19.18
C LYS A 172 3.86 -11.15 17.87
N GLU A 173 4.16 -12.25 17.20
CA GLU A 173 3.43 -12.67 16.00
C GLU A 173 1.98 -13.01 16.33
N VAL A 174 1.05 -12.50 15.52
CA VAL A 174 -0.39 -12.74 15.64
C VAL A 174 -0.89 -13.62 14.51
N LYS A 175 -0.60 -13.25 13.26
CA LYS A 175 -1.13 -13.97 12.09
C LYS A 175 -0.34 -13.71 10.83
N LEU A 176 -0.08 -14.75 10.05
CA LEU A 176 0.27 -14.62 8.63
C LEU A 176 -1.01 -14.22 7.88
N VAL A 177 -1.09 -12.97 7.42
CA VAL A 177 -2.29 -12.42 6.77
C VAL A 177 -2.23 -12.49 5.26
N ASN A 178 -1.03 -12.52 4.68
CA ASN A 178 -0.84 -12.67 3.23
C ASN A 178 0.46 -13.42 2.92
N ASP A 179 0.41 -14.35 1.98
CA ASP A 179 1.55 -15.07 1.44
C ASP A 179 1.43 -15.07 -0.09
N VAL A 180 2.29 -14.31 -0.73
CA VAL A 180 2.24 -14.06 -2.17
C VAL A 180 3.39 -14.81 -2.83
N ALA A 181 3.08 -15.69 -3.76
CA ALA A 181 4.08 -16.38 -4.58
C ALA A 181 4.66 -15.46 -5.65
N LEU A 182 5.82 -15.86 -6.20
CA LEU A 182 6.42 -15.21 -7.36
C LEU A 182 5.44 -15.22 -8.54
N SER A 183 5.23 -14.05 -9.16
CA SER A 183 4.27 -13.86 -10.24
C SER A 183 4.99 -13.52 -11.56
N GLU A 184 5.80 -14.44 -12.09
CA GLU A 184 6.46 -14.26 -13.38
C GLU A 184 5.48 -14.31 -14.54
N VAL A 185 4.51 -15.21 -14.46
CA VAL A 185 3.45 -15.37 -15.48
C VAL A 185 2.16 -14.75 -14.95
N MET A 186 1.55 -13.89 -15.75
CA MET A 186 0.24 -13.30 -15.48
C MET A 186 -0.62 -13.31 -16.76
N PRO A 187 -1.95 -13.25 -16.62
CA PRO A 187 -2.81 -13.05 -17.77
C PRO A 187 -2.43 -11.82 -18.58
N LYS A 188 -2.79 -11.79 -19.87
CA LYS A 188 -2.53 -10.66 -20.77
C LYS A 188 -3.53 -9.51 -20.50
N GLY A 189 -3.10 -8.28 -20.85
CA GLY A 189 -3.95 -7.09 -20.78
C GLY A 189 -3.67 -6.17 -19.61
N PHE A 190 -4.08 -4.91 -19.74
CA PHE A 190 -3.80 -3.87 -18.75
C PHE A 190 -4.56 -4.06 -17.44
N MET A 191 -5.70 -4.76 -17.48
CA MET A 191 -6.52 -5.06 -16.31
C MET A 191 -6.20 -6.43 -15.68
N ALA A 192 -5.12 -7.09 -16.14
CA ALA A 192 -4.64 -8.32 -15.52
C ALA A 192 -4.09 -8.05 -14.11
N VAL A 193 -4.49 -8.89 -13.17
CA VAL A 193 -4.02 -8.83 -11.78
C VAL A 193 -3.60 -10.23 -11.33
N ARG A 194 -2.73 -10.32 -10.32
CA ARG A 194 -2.39 -11.61 -9.72
C ARG A 194 -3.58 -12.19 -8.94
N GLU A 195 -3.59 -13.49 -8.78
CA GLU A 195 -4.51 -14.18 -7.87
C GLU A 195 -4.17 -13.91 -6.39
N GLY A 196 -5.11 -14.26 -5.53
CA GLY A 196 -5.00 -14.11 -4.08
C GLY A 196 -5.18 -12.67 -3.60
N LYS A 197 -4.90 -12.46 -2.32
CA LYS A 197 -5.14 -11.19 -1.64
C LYS A 197 -4.23 -10.09 -2.18
N ARG A 198 -4.82 -8.98 -2.61
CA ARG A 198 -4.14 -7.77 -3.10
C ARG A 198 -4.75 -6.51 -2.49
N SER A 199 -4.11 -5.35 -2.66
CA SER A 199 -4.57 -4.07 -2.10
C SER A 199 -4.81 -4.12 -0.59
N MET A 200 -4.00 -4.90 0.14
CA MET A 200 -4.15 -5.07 1.59
C MET A 200 -3.79 -3.79 2.33
N SER A 201 -4.69 -3.34 3.18
CA SER A 201 -4.51 -2.15 4.01
C SER A 201 -5.38 -2.21 5.27
N TRP A 202 -5.07 -1.37 6.25
CA TRP A 202 -5.99 -1.14 7.35
C TRP A 202 -7.15 -0.25 6.91
N ARG A 203 -8.38 -0.57 7.33
CA ARG A 203 -9.50 0.36 7.22
C ARG A 203 -9.20 1.59 8.06
N SER A 204 -9.34 2.78 7.45
CA SER A 204 -9.03 4.03 8.16
C SER A 204 -10.05 4.40 9.24
N ASP A 205 -11.29 3.89 9.13
CA ASP A 205 -12.42 4.16 10.02
C ASP A 205 -12.54 3.15 11.19
N LYS A 206 -11.71 2.09 11.22
CA LYS A 206 -11.77 1.04 12.24
C LYS A 206 -10.45 0.95 13.03
N PRO A 207 -10.51 0.49 14.30
CA PRO A 207 -9.32 0.36 15.15
C PRO A 207 -8.24 -0.53 14.51
N ALA A 208 -8.61 -1.78 14.15
CA ALA A 208 -7.68 -2.79 13.66
C ALA A 208 -8.40 -3.80 12.74
N THR A 209 -8.96 -3.34 11.64
CA THR A 209 -9.61 -4.18 10.64
C THR A 209 -8.86 -4.07 9.33
N LEU A 210 -8.40 -5.19 8.79
CA LEU A 210 -7.81 -5.28 7.46
C LEU A 210 -8.89 -5.21 6.38
N PHE A 211 -8.51 -4.67 5.25
CA PHE A 211 -9.22 -4.69 3.98
C PHE A 211 -8.31 -5.33 2.93
N PHE A 212 -8.86 -6.13 2.04
CA PHE A 212 -8.16 -6.65 0.87
C PHE A 212 -9.13 -7.05 -0.23
N VAL A 213 -8.59 -7.31 -1.41
CA VAL A 213 -9.36 -7.63 -2.63
C VAL A 213 -8.84 -8.93 -3.23
N GLU A 214 -9.75 -9.74 -3.77
CA GLU A 214 -9.42 -10.95 -4.54
C GLU A 214 -10.15 -10.92 -5.90
N ALA A 215 -9.46 -11.38 -6.94
CA ALA A 215 -10.04 -11.46 -8.28
C ALA A 215 -10.94 -12.69 -8.41
N LEU A 216 -12.17 -12.52 -8.91
CA LEU A 216 -13.14 -13.58 -9.14
C LEU A 216 -12.98 -14.26 -10.49
N ASP A 217 -12.24 -13.63 -11.40
CA ASP A 217 -11.93 -14.15 -12.74
C ASP A 217 -10.53 -14.77 -12.85
N GLY A 218 -9.87 -15.07 -11.71
CA GLY A 218 -8.49 -15.54 -11.68
C GLY A 218 -7.48 -14.47 -12.16
N GLY A 219 -7.86 -13.19 -12.10
CA GLY A 219 -7.03 -12.07 -12.56
C GLY A 219 -6.98 -11.90 -14.06
N ASP A 220 -7.72 -12.71 -14.85
CA ASP A 220 -7.71 -12.69 -16.31
C ASP A 220 -8.82 -11.78 -16.86
N PRO A 221 -8.47 -10.63 -17.47
CA PRO A 221 -9.45 -9.72 -18.04
C PRO A 221 -10.20 -10.29 -19.25
N ALA A 222 -9.68 -11.34 -19.89
CA ALA A 222 -10.33 -11.99 -21.04
C ALA A 222 -11.54 -12.84 -20.63
N LYS A 223 -11.61 -13.27 -19.36
CA LYS A 223 -12.76 -14.02 -18.87
C LYS A 223 -13.99 -13.12 -18.75
N SER A 224 -15.12 -13.59 -19.26
CA SER A 224 -16.41 -12.90 -19.08
C SER A 224 -17.04 -13.32 -17.76
N VAL A 225 -17.18 -12.38 -16.84
CA VAL A 225 -17.79 -12.59 -15.52
C VAL A 225 -18.65 -11.37 -15.14
N GLU A 226 -19.69 -11.58 -14.36
CA GLU A 226 -20.56 -10.50 -13.88
C GLU A 226 -19.86 -9.59 -12.87
N LYS A 227 -19.10 -10.18 -11.96
CA LYS A 227 -18.33 -9.48 -10.93
C LYS A 227 -16.86 -9.88 -11.04
N ARG A 228 -15.98 -8.90 -11.05
CA ARG A 228 -14.55 -9.13 -11.27
C ARG A 228 -13.75 -9.23 -9.99
N ASP A 229 -14.11 -8.47 -8.97
CA ASP A 229 -13.38 -8.42 -7.71
C ASP A 229 -14.31 -8.57 -6.52
N ALA A 230 -13.86 -9.33 -5.52
CA ALA A 230 -14.47 -9.44 -4.20
C ALA A 230 -13.64 -8.66 -3.18
N LEU A 231 -14.32 -7.86 -2.37
CA LEU A 231 -13.75 -7.02 -1.33
C LEU A 231 -14.01 -7.66 0.02
N TYR A 232 -12.98 -7.80 0.84
CA TYR A 232 -13.04 -8.46 2.14
C TYR A 232 -12.57 -7.57 3.27
N THR A 233 -13.08 -7.86 4.46
CA THR A 233 -12.55 -7.33 5.72
C THR A 233 -12.14 -8.46 6.65
N TRP A 234 -11.16 -8.18 7.54
CA TRP A 234 -10.66 -9.14 8.50
C TRP A 234 -10.23 -8.43 9.78
N GLU A 235 -10.98 -8.64 10.84
CA GLU A 235 -10.76 -7.96 12.11
C GLU A 235 -9.68 -8.65 12.94
N ALA A 236 -8.80 -7.85 13.56
CA ALA A 236 -7.83 -8.35 14.52
C ALA A 236 -8.54 -8.90 15.77
N PRO A 237 -7.99 -9.93 16.42
CA PRO A 237 -6.69 -10.59 16.18
C PRO A 237 -6.69 -11.70 15.12
N PHE A 238 -7.58 -11.67 14.13
CA PHE A 238 -7.63 -12.57 12.96
C PHE A 238 -7.96 -14.04 13.31
N THR A 239 -8.72 -14.26 14.36
CA THR A 239 -9.18 -15.58 14.79
C THR A 239 -10.30 -16.12 13.90
N ASN A 240 -11.14 -15.24 13.39
CA ASN A 240 -12.21 -15.57 12.46
C ASN A 240 -11.69 -15.61 11.01
N GLN A 241 -12.50 -16.15 10.10
CA GLN A 241 -12.21 -16.04 8.67
C GLN A 241 -12.51 -14.61 8.17
N PRO A 242 -11.84 -14.18 7.10
CA PRO A 242 -12.21 -12.93 6.42
C PRO A 242 -13.68 -12.93 6.01
N GLU A 243 -14.31 -11.78 6.12
CA GLU A 243 -15.70 -11.59 5.74
C GLU A 243 -15.82 -10.88 4.39
N LEU A 244 -16.64 -11.42 3.50
CA LEU A 244 -17.00 -10.75 2.25
C LEU A 244 -17.78 -9.47 2.55
N LEU A 245 -17.27 -8.35 2.05
CA LEU A 245 -17.89 -7.05 2.21
C LEU A 245 -18.84 -6.74 1.03
N THR A 246 -18.32 -6.81 -0.20
CA THR A 246 -19.07 -6.58 -1.43
C THR A 246 -18.27 -7.04 -2.66
N LYS A 247 -18.82 -6.85 -3.87
CA LYS A 247 -18.17 -7.20 -5.14
C LYS A 247 -18.30 -6.07 -6.16
N THR A 248 -17.27 -5.81 -6.94
CA THR A 248 -17.27 -4.83 -8.04
C THR A 248 -17.51 -5.49 -9.41
N THR A 249 -18.08 -4.73 -10.34
CA THR A 249 -18.32 -5.19 -11.72
C THR A 249 -17.06 -5.12 -12.60
N GLN A 250 -16.17 -4.18 -12.26
CA GLN A 250 -14.89 -3.96 -12.92
C GLN A 250 -13.76 -4.21 -11.92
N ARG A 251 -12.50 -3.94 -12.31
CA ARG A 251 -11.38 -4.01 -11.38
C ARG A 251 -11.49 -2.95 -10.30
N PHE A 252 -11.35 -3.36 -9.07
CA PHE A 252 -11.27 -2.45 -7.94
C PHE A 252 -10.20 -1.39 -8.15
N GLY A 253 -10.59 -0.13 -8.06
CA GLY A 253 -9.73 1.04 -8.22
C GLY A 253 -9.38 1.73 -6.90
N GLY A 254 -10.24 1.61 -5.89
CA GLY A 254 -10.03 2.24 -4.59
C GLY A 254 -11.25 2.24 -3.70
N ILE A 255 -11.04 2.60 -2.43
CA ILE A 255 -12.10 2.79 -1.44
C ILE A 255 -11.76 3.97 -0.53
N ALA A 256 -12.74 4.85 -0.32
CA ALA A 256 -12.69 5.91 0.68
C ALA A 256 -13.67 5.57 1.81
N TRP A 257 -13.12 5.32 2.99
CA TRP A 257 -13.89 5.01 4.18
C TRP A 257 -14.46 6.28 4.82
N GLY A 258 -15.70 6.26 5.23
CA GLY A 258 -16.32 7.33 6.00
C GLY A 258 -16.56 6.91 7.44
N ASP A 259 -17.54 6.03 7.61
CA ASP A 259 -17.95 5.45 8.87
C ASP A 259 -18.61 4.07 8.62
N ASP A 260 -19.27 3.50 9.63
CA ASP A 260 -19.96 2.21 9.53
C ASP A 260 -21.09 2.18 8.51
N GLU A 261 -21.60 3.34 8.11
CA GLU A 261 -22.75 3.45 7.19
C GLU A 261 -22.36 3.98 5.82
N THR A 262 -21.12 4.47 5.65
CA THR A 262 -20.73 5.20 4.45
C THR A 262 -19.32 4.87 4.03
N ALA A 263 -19.17 4.37 2.82
CA ALA A 263 -17.91 4.28 2.09
C ALA A 263 -18.16 4.58 0.61
N ILE A 264 -17.16 5.07 -0.08
CA ILE A 264 -17.16 5.25 -1.52
C ILE A 264 -16.21 4.21 -2.10
N VAL A 265 -16.70 3.41 -3.05
CA VAL A 265 -15.92 2.40 -3.77
C VAL A 265 -15.78 2.82 -5.21
N TYR A 266 -14.60 2.60 -5.78
CA TYR A 266 -14.30 2.87 -7.17
C TYR A 266 -13.93 1.57 -7.87
N ASP A 267 -14.43 1.35 -9.08
CA ASP A 267 -13.90 0.36 -10.00
C ASP A 267 -13.67 0.98 -11.38
N GLN A 268 -12.82 0.35 -12.17
CA GLN A 268 -12.44 0.89 -13.46
C GLN A 268 -12.13 -0.19 -14.49
N TRP A 269 -12.24 0.19 -15.79
CA TRP A 269 -11.87 -0.66 -16.90
C TRP A 269 -11.08 0.12 -17.95
N TYR A 270 -9.85 -0.33 -18.19
CA TYR A 270 -8.90 0.40 -19.02
C TYR A 270 -9.37 0.52 -20.50
N ASP A 271 -9.86 -0.57 -21.11
CA ASP A 271 -10.16 -0.58 -22.53
C ASP A 271 -11.31 0.37 -22.92
N THR A 272 -12.28 0.55 -22.03
CA THR A 272 -13.41 1.48 -22.22
C THR A 272 -13.18 2.84 -21.58
N ARG A 273 -12.05 3.04 -20.85
CA ARG A 273 -11.79 4.23 -20.03
C ARG A 273 -12.88 4.51 -19.00
N ASN A 274 -13.64 3.50 -18.63
CA ASN A 274 -14.76 3.63 -17.72
C ASN A 274 -14.30 3.61 -16.27
N ILE A 275 -14.90 4.46 -15.46
CA ILE A 275 -14.84 4.45 -13.99
C ILE A 275 -16.26 4.49 -13.44
N LYS A 276 -16.54 3.62 -12.45
CA LYS A 276 -17.76 3.68 -11.67
C LYS A 276 -17.44 4.06 -10.25
N THR A 277 -18.25 4.94 -9.71
CA THR A 277 -18.20 5.35 -8.31
C THR A 277 -19.45 4.88 -7.62
N TYR A 278 -19.30 4.22 -6.49
CA TYR A 278 -20.39 3.62 -5.75
C TYR A 278 -20.48 4.17 -4.34
N LEU A 279 -21.70 4.42 -3.89
CA LEU A 279 -22.00 4.57 -2.47
C LEU A 279 -22.26 3.18 -1.87
N PHE A 280 -21.74 2.93 -0.68
CA PHE A 280 -21.82 1.65 -0.02
C PHE A 280 -22.00 1.79 1.49
N ASN A 281 -22.81 0.92 2.08
CA ASN A 281 -22.97 0.81 3.54
C ASN A 281 -22.22 -0.41 4.08
N PRO A 282 -21.03 -0.23 4.71
CA PRO A 282 -20.19 -1.33 5.15
C PRO A 282 -20.85 -2.24 6.21
N SER A 283 -21.64 -1.68 7.14
CA SER A 283 -22.25 -2.46 8.22
C SER A 283 -23.38 -3.36 7.74
N LYS A 284 -24.11 -2.93 6.71
CA LYS A 284 -25.19 -3.71 6.11
C LYS A 284 -24.69 -4.69 5.04
N LYS A 285 -23.42 -4.58 4.64
CA LYS A 285 -22.86 -5.36 3.50
C LYS A 285 -23.77 -5.28 2.28
N SER A 286 -24.36 -4.09 2.06
CA SER A 286 -25.35 -3.85 1.01
C SER A 286 -24.71 -3.98 -0.37
N GLU A 287 -25.53 -4.08 -1.40
CA GLU A 287 -25.04 -3.93 -2.76
C GLU A 287 -24.48 -2.53 -2.98
N LEU A 288 -23.54 -2.44 -3.91
CA LEU A 288 -22.98 -1.18 -4.36
C LEU A 288 -24.03 -0.40 -5.15
N VAL A 289 -24.29 0.85 -4.75
CA VAL A 289 -25.18 1.74 -5.49
C VAL A 289 -24.36 2.68 -6.34
N THR A 290 -24.46 2.54 -7.66
CA THR A 290 -23.75 3.40 -8.61
C THR A 290 -24.24 4.83 -8.48
N ILE A 291 -23.33 5.75 -8.19
CA ILE A 291 -23.61 7.20 -8.14
C ILE A 291 -23.06 7.91 -9.36
N TRP A 292 -21.97 7.42 -9.94
CA TRP A 292 -21.44 7.87 -11.23
C TRP A 292 -20.92 6.69 -12.03
N ASP A 293 -21.18 6.75 -13.36
CA ASP A 293 -20.67 5.84 -14.36
C ASP A 293 -20.23 6.69 -15.56
N ARG A 294 -18.91 6.88 -15.74
CA ARG A 294 -18.39 7.83 -16.72
C ARG A 294 -17.08 7.37 -17.35
N ASN A 295 -16.71 8.03 -18.42
CA ASN A 295 -15.36 7.93 -18.96
C ASN A 295 -14.41 8.80 -18.11
N TYR A 296 -13.37 8.22 -17.50
CA TYR A 296 -12.44 8.96 -16.64
C TYR A 296 -11.52 9.94 -17.40
N GLN A 297 -11.45 9.86 -18.74
CA GLN A 297 -10.74 10.84 -19.58
C GLN A 297 -11.61 12.04 -19.94
N ASP A 298 -12.92 11.97 -19.69
CA ASP A 298 -13.83 13.09 -19.91
C ASP A 298 -13.79 14.04 -18.71
N ILE A 299 -12.99 15.09 -18.85
CA ILE A 299 -12.81 16.12 -17.82
C ILE A 299 -14.07 16.97 -17.57
N TYR A 300 -14.97 17.03 -18.56
CA TYR A 300 -16.22 17.83 -18.44
C TYR A 300 -17.28 17.14 -17.56
N SER A 301 -17.22 15.82 -17.47
CA SER A 301 -18.11 15.04 -16.60
C SER A 301 -17.50 14.74 -15.22
N ASP A 302 -16.37 15.33 -14.87
CA ASP A 302 -15.70 15.08 -13.61
C ASP A 302 -16.49 15.67 -12.43
N PRO A 303 -16.98 14.83 -11.49
CA PRO A 303 -17.76 15.30 -10.34
C PRO A 303 -16.89 15.88 -9.22
N GLY A 304 -15.56 15.86 -9.37
CA GLY A 304 -14.59 16.24 -8.36
C GLY A 304 -14.31 15.12 -7.35
N ASP A 305 -13.41 15.42 -6.41
CA ASP A 305 -12.90 14.51 -5.41
C ASP A 305 -13.62 14.66 -4.06
N PHE A 306 -14.01 13.54 -3.47
CA PHE A 306 -14.54 13.53 -2.11
C PHE A 306 -13.51 14.02 -1.11
N GLN A 307 -13.90 14.99 -0.30
CA GLN A 307 -13.04 15.54 0.72
C GLN A 307 -12.96 14.63 1.94
N THR A 308 -11.80 14.64 2.57
CA THR A 308 -11.50 13.82 3.73
C THR A 308 -11.04 14.67 4.91
N LYS A 309 -11.22 14.15 6.11
CA LYS A 309 -10.70 14.74 7.36
C LYS A 309 -10.08 13.68 8.24
N LYS A 310 -9.16 14.10 9.11
CA LYS A 310 -8.59 13.20 10.13
C LYS A 310 -9.66 12.84 11.17
N ASN A 311 -9.76 11.54 11.45
CA ASN A 311 -10.61 11.01 12.52
C ASN A 311 -9.83 10.89 13.86
N ALA A 312 -10.46 10.28 14.87
CA ALA A 312 -9.85 10.07 16.19
C ALA A 312 -8.59 9.18 16.18
N PHE A 313 -8.38 8.40 15.12
CA PHE A 313 -7.17 7.62 14.92
C PHE A 313 -6.05 8.39 14.20
N GLY A 314 -6.31 9.64 13.79
CA GLY A 314 -5.40 10.41 12.94
C GLY A 314 -5.36 9.92 11.48
N ARG A 315 -6.33 9.12 11.06
CA ARG A 315 -6.47 8.59 9.68
C ARG A 315 -7.48 9.42 8.91
N TYR A 316 -7.29 9.54 7.61
CA TYR A 316 -8.21 10.26 6.76
C TYR A 316 -9.44 9.39 6.45
N THR A 317 -10.62 9.96 6.71
CA THR A 317 -11.93 9.41 6.36
C THR A 317 -12.76 10.46 5.65
N LEU A 318 -13.78 10.04 4.90
CA LEU A 318 -14.69 10.97 4.21
C LEU A 318 -15.18 12.07 5.17
N GLN A 319 -15.10 13.31 4.73
CA GLN A 319 -15.66 14.44 5.46
C GLN A 319 -17.18 14.41 5.32
N LYS A 320 -17.86 13.99 6.40
CA LYS A 320 -19.32 13.86 6.47
C LYS A 320 -19.86 14.75 7.58
N GLU A 321 -20.88 15.53 7.26
CA GLU A 321 -21.62 16.38 8.19
C GLU A 321 -23.12 16.22 7.98
N LYS A 322 -23.86 15.73 8.96
CA LYS A 322 -25.32 15.55 8.87
C LYS A 322 -25.76 14.90 7.55
N ASN A 323 -25.16 13.78 7.18
CA ASN A 323 -25.40 13.07 5.91
C ASN A 323 -25.05 13.86 4.65
N LYS A 324 -24.13 14.81 4.72
CA LYS A 324 -23.60 15.50 3.54
C LYS A 324 -22.12 15.13 3.36
N LEU A 325 -21.78 14.80 2.13
CA LEU A 325 -20.41 14.62 1.66
C LEU A 325 -19.97 15.87 0.90
N TYR A 326 -18.70 16.17 0.92
CA TYR A 326 -18.13 17.35 0.28
C TYR A 326 -17.24 16.91 -0.88
N LEU A 327 -17.34 17.62 -2.01
CA LEU A 327 -16.49 17.45 -3.17
C LEU A 327 -15.83 18.77 -3.54
N ILE A 328 -14.62 18.66 -4.07
CA ILE A 328 -13.92 19.76 -4.73
C ILE A 328 -13.56 19.27 -6.12
N GLY A 329 -13.90 20.07 -7.13
CA GLY A 329 -13.61 19.75 -8.51
C GLY A 329 -13.02 20.94 -9.25
N GLU A 330 -12.37 20.67 -10.37
CA GLU A 330 -11.74 21.67 -11.22
C GLU A 330 -12.74 22.42 -12.10
N GLY A 331 -13.92 21.85 -12.38
CA GLY A 331 -15.02 22.49 -13.06
C GLY A 331 -14.70 22.89 -14.50
N HIS A 332 -14.21 21.95 -15.30
CA HIS A 332 -13.96 22.19 -16.71
C HIS A 332 -15.25 22.38 -17.50
N THR A 333 -15.34 23.48 -18.24
CA THR A 333 -16.45 23.80 -19.15
C THR A 333 -15.88 24.24 -20.51
N LYS A 334 -16.76 24.44 -21.48
CA LYS A 334 -16.37 24.97 -22.80
C LYS A 334 -15.86 26.42 -22.73
N GLU A 335 -16.33 27.15 -21.72
CA GLU A 335 -15.98 28.56 -21.47
C GLU A 335 -14.70 28.72 -20.64
N GLY A 336 -14.25 27.65 -19.97
CA GLY A 336 -13.06 27.68 -19.12
C GLY A 336 -13.13 26.76 -17.92
N GLN A 337 -12.24 26.97 -16.98
CA GLN A 337 -12.13 26.18 -15.75
C GLN A 337 -12.71 27.00 -14.57
N PHE A 338 -13.71 26.46 -13.91
CA PHE A 338 -14.42 27.08 -12.79
C PHE A 338 -14.41 26.13 -11.58
N PRO A 339 -13.36 26.15 -10.77
CA PRO A 339 -13.28 25.28 -9.59
C PRO A 339 -14.49 25.44 -8.68
N PHE A 340 -14.98 24.33 -8.16
CA PHE A 340 -16.19 24.32 -7.34
C PHE A 340 -16.03 23.50 -6.05
N ILE A 341 -16.84 23.85 -5.05
CA ILE A 341 -17.08 23.05 -3.85
C ILE A 341 -18.54 22.67 -3.86
N GLU A 342 -18.84 21.39 -3.80
CA GLU A 342 -20.20 20.89 -3.79
C GLU A 342 -20.50 20.09 -2.51
N LYS A 343 -21.75 20.18 -2.04
CA LYS A 343 -22.29 19.37 -0.95
C LYS A 343 -23.30 18.40 -1.52
N LYS A 344 -23.02 17.12 -1.43
CA LYS A 344 -23.96 16.06 -1.82
C LYS A 344 -24.64 15.48 -0.59
N LYS A 345 -25.96 15.51 -0.56
CA LYS A 345 -26.75 14.91 0.52
C LYS A 345 -26.88 13.41 0.29
N GLN A 346 -26.48 12.62 1.28
CA GLN A 346 -26.73 11.18 1.29
C GLN A 346 -28.18 10.93 1.75
N ILE A 347 -29.00 10.31 0.90
CA ILE A 347 -30.36 9.89 1.20
C ILE A 347 -30.43 8.37 1.00
N GLY A 348 -30.40 7.63 2.10
CA GLY A 348 -30.29 6.18 2.03
C GLY A 348 -29.02 5.71 1.30
N ALA A 349 -29.21 5.02 0.19
CA ALA A 349 -28.11 4.50 -0.66
C ALA A 349 -27.75 5.43 -1.84
N THR A 350 -28.30 6.65 -1.92
CA THR A 350 -28.05 7.59 -3.02
C THR A 350 -27.48 8.91 -2.52
N ILE A 351 -26.93 9.71 -3.43
CA ILE A 351 -26.55 11.10 -3.16
C ILE A 351 -27.34 12.04 -4.08
N SER A 352 -27.75 13.17 -3.57
CA SER A 352 -28.41 14.24 -4.31
C SER A 352 -27.68 15.57 -4.14
N SER A 353 -27.86 16.46 -5.09
CA SER A 353 -27.40 17.85 -5.03
C SER A 353 -28.11 18.61 -3.94
#